data_f5c92d9ca74f2838b1c6ead108d88ea4
#
_entry.id   f5c92d9ca74f2838b1c6ead108d88ea4
#
_cell.length_a   1.000
_cell.length_b   1.000
_cell.length_c   1.000
_cell.angle_alpha   90.00
_cell.angle_beta   90.00
_cell.angle_gamma   90.00
#
_symmetry.space_group_name_H-M   'P 1'
#
loop_
_entity.id
_entity.type
_entity.pdbx_description
1 polymer ?
#
loop_
_entity_poly.entity_id
_entity_poly.type
_entity_poly.pdbx_seq_one_letter_code
_entity_poly.pdbx_strand_id
1 'polypeptide(L)'
;MDLQLKDKVALITGSTKGIGRAIAETLADEGCHIGVCARNQAEVDETVASLTSKGVKACGSVVDVTDAASLEAWVNACAETLGGIDIFVPNVSAGG
;
A
#
# COMPACT_ATOMS: atom_id res chain seq x y z
N MET A 1 -5.53 -17.52 13.18
CA MET A 1 -5.61 -16.45 14.20
C MET A 1 -6.45 -15.31 13.67
N ASP A 2 -7.40 -14.87 14.44
CA ASP A 2 -8.21 -13.72 14.07
C ASP A 2 -7.53 -12.45 14.58
N LEU A 3 -6.93 -11.70 13.66
CA LEU A 3 -6.24 -10.48 13.99
C LEU A 3 -7.14 -9.25 13.96
N GLN A 4 -8.43 -9.45 13.61
CA GLN A 4 -9.39 -8.37 13.49
C GLN A 4 -8.90 -7.25 12.55
N LEU A 5 -8.29 -7.64 11.45
CA LEU A 5 -7.73 -6.71 10.47
C LEU A 5 -8.73 -6.33 9.37
N LYS A 6 -9.87 -6.98 9.34
CA LYS A 6 -10.87 -6.69 8.30
C LYS A 6 -11.24 -5.23 8.31
N ASP A 7 -11.22 -4.62 7.14
CA ASP A 7 -11.55 -3.22 6.89
C ASP A 7 -10.56 -2.21 7.49
N LYS A 8 -9.46 -2.67 8.08
CA LYS A 8 -8.38 -1.78 8.46
C LYS A 8 -7.65 -1.29 7.22
N VAL A 9 -7.02 -0.14 7.32
CA VAL A 9 -6.30 0.47 6.19
C VAL A 9 -4.81 0.43 6.48
N ALA A 10 -4.05 -0.19 5.59
CA ALA A 10 -2.61 -0.29 5.70
C ALA A 10 -1.92 0.37 4.51
N LEU A 11 -0.98 1.26 4.79
CA LEU A 11 -0.15 1.88 3.78
C LEU A 11 1.25 1.29 3.87
N ILE A 12 1.80 0.86 2.73
CA ILE A 12 3.10 0.18 2.68
C ILE A 12 3.94 0.83 1.60
N THR A 13 5.11 1.37 1.97
CA THR A 13 6.02 1.93 0.98
C THR A 13 6.78 0.81 0.29
N GLY A 14 7.13 1.00 -0.98
CA GLY A 14 7.86 -0.01 -1.76
C GLY A 14 7.08 -1.31 -1.88
N SER A 15 5.79 -1.24 -2.14
CA SER A 15 4.88 -2.37 -2.01
C SER A 15 4.62 -3.14 -3.30
N THR A 16 5.36 -2.87 -4.37
CA THR A 16 5.16 -3.58 -5.64
C THR A 16 6.05 -4.80 -5.80
N LYS A 17 7.08 -4.94 -4.99
CA LYS A 17 8.06 -6.02 -5.10
C LYS A 17 8.51 -6.50 -3.73
N GLY A 18 9.05 -7.71 -3.69
CA GLY A 18 9.76 -8.27 -2.55
C GLY A 18 8.95 -8.29 -1.27
N ILE A 19 9.58 -7.91 -0.18
CA ILE A 19 8.97 -7.98 1.15
C ILE A 19 7.74 -7.08 1.25
N GLY A 20 7.80 -5.87 0.68
CA GLY A 20 6.67 -4.95 0.70
C GLY A 20 5.45 -5.52 0.00
N ARG A 21 5.64 -6.16 -1.15
CA ARG A 21 4.57 -6.82 -1.88
C ARG A 21 3.98 -7.98 -1.06
N ALA A 22 4.84 -8.78 -0.44
CA ALA A 22 4.39 -9.91 0.39
C ALA A 22 3.56 -9.43 1.57
N ILE A 23 3.98 -8.34 2.22
CA ILE A 23 3.22 -7.76 3.33
C ILE A 23 1.86 -7.26 2.84
N ALA A 24 1.83 -6.56 1.71
CA ALA A 24 0.59 -6.03 1.16
C ALA A 24 -0.40 -7.16 0.86
N GLU A 25 0.07 -8.23 0.23
CA GLU A 25 -0.80 -9.35 -0.11
C GLU A 25 -1.29 -10.09 1.11
N THR A 26 -0.43 -10.27 2.11
CA THR A 26 -0.82 -10.92 3.37
C THR A 26 -1.90 -10.12 4.09
N LEU A 27 -1.72 -8.81 4.20
CA LEU A 27 -2.71 -7.97 4.86
C LEU A 27 -4.02 -7.92 4.06
N ALA A 28 -3.94 -7.89 2.74
CA ALA A 28 -5.14 -7.93 1.91
C ALA A 28 -5.91 -9.24 2.10
N ASP A 29 -5.20 -10.35 2.24
CA ASP A 29 -5.83 -11.65 2.52
C ASP A 29 -6.56 -11.65 3.86
N GLU A 30 -6.13 -10.81 4.80
CA GLU A 30 -6.79 -10.64 6.09
C GLU A 30 -7.91 -9.60 6.04
N GLY A 31 -8.20 -9.05 4.87
CA GLY A 31 -9.30 -8.10 4.70
C GLY A 31 -8.91 -6.64 4.81
N CYS A 32 -7.63 -6.31 4.88
CA CYS A 32 -7.19 -4.92 4.93
C CYS A 32 -7.32 -4.25 3.57
N HIS A 33 -7.65 -2.98 3.59
CA HIS A 33 -7.54 -2.13 2.41
C HIS A 33 -6.11 -1.60 2.35
N ILE A 34 -5.54 -1.50 1.15
CA ILE A 34 -4.10 -1.30 0.99
C ILE A 34 -3.79 -0.06 0.17
N GLY A 35 -2.88 0.78 0.67
CA GLY A 35 -2.27 1.84 -0.10
C GLY A 35 -0.89 1.40 -0.55
N VAL A 36 -0.63 1.47 -1.86
CA VAL A 36 0.64 1.07 -2.44
C VAL A 36 1.35 2.25 -3.08
N CYS A 37 2.67 2.22 -3.05
CA CYS A 37 3.46 3.19 -3.79
C CYS A 37 4.77 2.55 -4.27
N ALA A 38 5.26 3.05 -5.38
CA ALA A 38 6.53 2.64 -5.96
C ALA A 38 6.94 3.67 -6.99
N ARG A 39 8.09 3.47 -7.63
CA ARG A 39 8.59 4.41 -8.62
C ARG A 39 8.05 4.17 -10.04
N ASN A 40 7.45 3.03 -10.29
CA ASN A 40 7.01 2.63 -11.63
C ASN A 40 5.50 2.51 -11.69
N GLN A 41 4.89 3.29 -12.59
CA GLN A 41 3.42 3.33 -12.71
C GLN A 41 2.83 1.97 -13.08
N ALA A 42 3.46 1.26 -14.01
CA ALA A 42 2.95 -0.04 -14.45
C ALA A 42 2.95 -1.05 -13.28
N GLU A 43 3.98 -1.02 -12.45
CA GLU A 43 4.05 -1.89 -11.27
C GLU A 43 3.00 -1.51 -10.23
N VAL A 44 2.77 -0.22 -10.04
CA VAL A 44 1.71 0.24 -9.13
C VAL A 44 0.36 -0.25 -9.62
N ASP A 45 0.06 -0.06 -10.91
CA ASP A 45 -1.22 -0.46 -11.49
C ASP A 45 -1.45 -1.96 -11.37
N GLU A 46 -0.43 -2.75 -11.67
CA GLU A 46 -0.52 -4.22 -11.58
C GLU A 46 -0.76 -4.66 -10.13
N THR A 47 -0.08 -4.04 -9.19
CA THR A 47 -0.23 -4.36 -7.78
C THR A 47 -1.62 -4.01 -7.27
N VAL A 48 -2.12 -2.82 -7.62
CA VAL A 48 -3.47 -2.40 -7.25
C VAL A 48 -4.50 -3.39 -7.81
N ALA A 49 -4.36 -3.77 -9.08
CA ALA A 49 -5.27 -4.74 -9.69
C ALA A 49 -5.24 -6.08 -8.97
N SER A 50 -4.05 -6.56 -8.61
CA SER A 50 -3.89 -7.82 -7.89
C SER A 50 -4.58 -7.76 -6.53
N LEU A 51 -4.40 -6.66 -5.80
CA LEU A 51 -4.99 -6.52 -4.47
C LEU A 51 -6.51 -6.38 -4.53
N THR A 52 -7.02 -5.60 -5.48
CA THR A 52 -8.48 -5.44 -5.61
C THR A 52 -9.15 -6.74 -6.02
N SER A 53 -8.45 -7.63 -6.72
CA SER A 53 -8.98 -8.94 -7.06
C SER A 53 -9.23 -9.82 -5.83
N LYS A 54 -8.65 -9.47 -4.68
CA LYS A 54 -8.87 -10.17 -3.41
C LYS A 54 -10.12 -9.68 -2.68
N GLY A 55 -10.80 -8.67 -3.22
CA GLY A 55 -12.03 -8.17 -2.63
C GLY A 55 -11.86 -6.99 -1.69
N VAL A 56 -10.65 -6.46 -1.56
CA VAL A 56 -10.39 -5.28 -0.74
C VAL A 56 -10.22 -4.04 -1.63
N LYS A 57 -10.26 -2.87 -1.02
CA LYS A 57 -9.95 -1.63 -1.73
C LYS A 57 -8.45 -1.44 -1.78
N ALA A 58 -7.95 -0.89 -2.86
CA ALA A 58 -6.55 -0.54 -2.97
C ALA A 58 -6.40 0.75 -3.74
N CYS A 59 -5.46 1.58 -3.34
CA CYS A 59 -5.09 2.75 -4.11
C CYS A 59 -3.58 2.80 -4.23
N GLY A 60 -3.09 3.43 -5.29
CA GLY A 60 -1.66 3.47 -5.53
C GLY A 60 -1.22 4.72 -6.26
N SER A 61 0.02 5.09 -6.06
CA SER A 61 0.63 6.25 -6.73
C SER A 61 2.11 5.99 -6.97
N VAL A 62 2.64 6.68 -7.96
CA VAL A 62 4.08 6.76 -8.14
C VAL A 62 4.60 7.76 -7.13
N VAL A 63 5.50 7.31 -6.27
CA VAL A 63 6.04 8.13 -5.19
C VAL A 63 7.54 7.94 -5.10
N ASP A 64 8.25 9.05 -4.99
CA ASP A 64 9.66 9.04 -4.61
C ASP A 64 9.68 9.26 -3.09
N VAL A 65 10.03 8.22 -2.34
CA VAL A 65 10.00 8.29 -0.87
C VAL A 65 11.05 9.24 -0.29
N THR A 66 12.00 9.69 -1.11
CA THR A 66 12.96 10.70 -0.68
C THR A 66 12.39 12.12 -0.78
N ASP A 67 11.26 12.27 -1.46
CA ASP A 67 10.54 13.55 -1.58
C ASP A 67 9.41 13.57 -0.57
N ALA A 68 9.59 14.33 0.50
CA ALA A 68 8.62 14.39 1.59
C ALA A 68 7.23 14.87 1.12
N ALA A 69 7.20 15.82 0.18
CA ALA A 69 5.93 16.33 -0.32
C ALA A 69 5.17 15.25 -1.12
N SER A 70 5.89 14.48 -1.91
CA SER A 70 5.30 13.38 -2.69
C SER A 70 4.75 12.29 -1.76
N LEU A 71 5.52 11.95 -0.74
CA LEU A 71 5.11 10.94 0.24
C LEU A 71 3.86 11.39 1.00
N GLU A 72 3.85 12.65 1.46
CA GLU A 72 2.71 13.20 2.20
C GLU A 72 1.45 13.24 1.33
N ALA A 73 1.59 13.63 0.06
CA ALA A 73 0.46 13.65 -0.86
C ALA A 73 -0.16 12.27 -1.04
N TRP A 74 0.67 11.24 -1.16
CA TRP A 74 0.20 9.87 -1.27
C TRP A 74 -0.52 9.41 0.00
N VAL A 75 0.06 9.69 1.17
CA VAL A 75 -0.55 9.32 2.45
C VAL A 75 -1.93 9.98 2.58
N ASN A 76 -2.03 11.27 2.28
CA ASN A 76 -3.29 11.98 2.38
C ASN A 76 -4.32 11.47 1.38
N ALA A 77 -3.91 11.20 0.14
CA ALA A 77 -4.81 10.68 -0.88
C ALA A 77 -5.35 9.30 -0.51
N CYS A 78 -4.49 8.43 0.02
CA CYS A 78 -4.92 7.11 0.45
C CYS A 78 -5.83 7.18 1.68
N ALA A 79 -5.53 8.04 2.63
CA ALA A 79 -6.38 8.22 3.79
C ALA A 79 -7.78 8.65 3.38
N GLU A 80 -7.87 9.56 2.42
CA GLU A 80 -9.14 10.06 1.91
C GLU A 80 -9.90 8.97 1.14
N THR A 81 -9.20 8.25 0.27
CA THR A 81 -9.80 7.23 -0.57
C THR A 81 -10.22 5.99 0.23
N LEU A 82 -9.42 5.59 1.20
CA LEU A 82 -9.62 4.35 1.95
C LEU A 82 -10.32 4.54 3.30
N GLY A 83 -10.54 5.78 3.70
CA GLY A 83 -11.29 6.08 4.92
C GLY A 83 -10.45 6.20 6.19
N GLY A 84 -9.17 6.41 6.06
CA GLY A 84 -8.27 6.59 7.19
C GLY A 84 -7.02 5.75 7.06
N ILE A 85 -6.19 5.72 8.09
CA ILE A 85 -4.96 4.91 8.12
C ILE A 85 -4.87 4.27 9.49
N ASP A 86 -4.79 2.96 9.53
CA ASP A 86 -4.63 2.21 10.78
C ASP A 86 -3.22 1.67 10.95
N ILE A 87 -2.56 1.33 9.83
CA ILE A 87 -1.25 0.69 9.83
C ILE A 87 -0.37 1.38 8.79
N PHE A 88 0.86 1.72 9.16
CA PHE A 88 1.84 2.25 8.23
C PHE A 88 3.09 1.39 8.29
N VAL A 89 3.50 0.84 7.15
CA VAL A 89 4.68 -0.02 7.06
C VAL A 89 5.74 0.68 6.22
N PRO A 90 6.75 1.27 6.83
CA PRO A 90 7.83 1.92 6.08
C PRO A 90 8.81 0.85 5.60
N ASN A 91 8.57 0.34 4.41
CA ASN A 91 9.44 -0.65 3.78
C ASN A 91 10.33 0.06 2.77
N VAL A 92 11.49 0.51 3.20
CA VAL A 92 12.44 1.21 2.35
C VAL A 92 13.55 0.25 1.96
N SER A 93 13.69 0.04 0.65
CA SER A 93 14.78 -0.78 0.15
C SER A 93 16.08 0.03 0.17
N ALA A 94 17.07 -0.45 0.92
CA ALA A 94 18.37 0.22 0.98
C ALA A 94 19.13 0.13 -0.35
N GLY A 95 18.73 -0.75 -1.22
CA GLY A 95 19.35 -0.92 -2.52
C GLY A 95 18.80 -0.02 -3.60
N GLY A 96 17.87 0.78 -3.26
CA GLY A 96 17.38 1.76 -4.17
C GLY A 96 16.26 1.63 -5.00
#